data_91c6b7305db793787278286c867f6a00
#
_entry.id   91c6b7305db793787278286c867f6a00
#
_cell.length_a   1.000
_cell.length_b   1.000
_cell.length_c   1.000
_cell.angle_alpha   90.00
_cell.angle_beta   90.00
_cell.angle_gamma   90.00
#
_symmetry.space_group_name_H-M   'P 1'
#
loop_
_entity.id
_entity.type
_entity.pdbx_description
1 polymer ?
#
loop_
_entity_poly.entity_id
_entity_poly.type
_entity_poly.pdbx_seq_one_letter_code
_entity_poly.pdbx_strand_id
1 'polypeptide(L)'
;EFQLVKGPWDVKSELGKVERVRPQDIRDVGLLTVEGELDDISGSGQTAAAHDLCTGVPKSHRIHYEAKGAGHYGIFSGRRWREMVYPVVKSFIAAHEQRAAAKPAKKATATRR
;
A
#
# COMPACT_ATOMS: atom_id res chain seq x y z
N GLU A 1 -9.89 -5.24 11.43
CA GLU A 1 -8.55 -5.87 11.31
C GLU A 1 -8.64 -7.29 10.77
N PHE A 2 -9.22 -8.19 11.51
CA PHE A 2 -9.42 -9.56 11.08
C PHE A 2 -10.37 -9.71 9.89
N GLN A 3 -11.29 -8.79 9.72
CA GLN A 3 -12.23 -8.79 8.61
C GLN A 3 -11.57 -8.49 7.27
N LEU A 4 -10.56 -7.61 7.24
CA LEU A 4 -9.79 -7.33 6.02
C LEU A 4 -9.07 -8.55 5.50
N VAL A 5 -8.45 -9.32 6.38
CA VAL A 5 -7.72 -10.54 6.02
C VAL A 5 -8.64 -11.70 5.69
N LYS A 6 -9.73 -11.83 6.42
CA LYS A 6 -10.67 -12.96 6.25
C LYS A 6 -11.76 -12.69 5.22
N GLY A 7 -12.01 -11.44 4.86
CA GLY A 7 -13.03 -11.04 3.90
C GLY A 7 -14.22 -11.98 3.77
N PRO A 8 -15.20 -11.68 2.97
CA PRO A 8 -15.36 -10.48 2.16
C PRO A 8 -15.69 -9.24 2.98
N TRP A 9 -15.33 -8.09 2.46
CA TRP A 9 -15.68 -6.82 3.05
C TRP A 9 -16.62 -6.05 2.13
N ASP A 10 -17.84 -5.84 2.59
CA ASP A 10 -18.89 -5.17 1.82
C ASP A 10 -19.16 -3.79 2.40
N VAL A 11 -19.28 -2.81 1.52
CA VAL A 11 -19.64 -1.43 1.87
C VAL A 11 -21.01 -1.11 1.32
N LYS A 12 -21.88 -0.54 2.16
CA LYS A 12 -23.21 -0.10 1.78
C LYS A 12 -23.20 1.38 1.45
N SER A 13 -23.62 1.75 0.24
CA SER A 13 -23.77 3.14 -0.18
C SER A 13 -24.97 3.80 0.49
N GLU A 14 -25.06 5.13 0.44
CA GLU A 14 -26.21 5.90 0.92
C GLU A 14 -27.53 5.48 0.28
N LEU A 15 -27.49 5.00 -0.97
CA LEU A 15 -28.64 4.49 -1.69
C LEU A 15 -28.99 3.04 -1.36
N GLY A 16 -28.29 2.44 -0.40
CA GLY A 16 -28.52 1.06 0.03
C GLY A 16 -27.90 -0.02 -0.87
N LYS A 17 -27.13 0.37 -1.89
CA LYS A 17 -26.39 -0.56 -2.72
C LYS A 17 -25.20 -1.13 -1.96
N VAL A 18 -25.05 -2.46 -1.96
CA VAL A 18 -23.91 -3.14 -1.36
C VAL A 18 -22.83 -3.33 -2.43
N GLU A 19 -21.61 -2.89 -2.14
CA GLU A 19 -20.45 -3.07 -3.00
C GLU A 19 -19.36 -3.81 -2.25
N ARG A 20 -18.78 -4.83 -2.89
CA ARG A 20 -17.66 -5.57 -2.32
C ARG A 20 -16.36 -4.83 -2.55
N VAL A 21 -15.61 -4.61 -1.47
CA VAL A 21 -14.24 -4.11 -1.54
C VAL A 21 -13.34 -5.22 -2.08
N ARG A 22 -12.59 -4.92 -3.13
CA ARG A 22 -11.74 -5.87 -3.84
C ARG A 22 -10.29 -5.36 -3.92
N PRO A 23 -9.48 -5.52 -2.87
CA PRO A 23 -8.08 -5.09 -2.87
C PRO A 23 -7.25 -5.74 -3.97
N GLN A 24 -7.60 -6.95 -4.37
CA GLN A 24 -6.95 -7.69 -5.46
C GLN A 24 -7.10 -7.01 -6.83
N ASP A 25 -8.01 -6.07 -6.98
CA ASP A 25 -8.20 -5.32 -8.22
C ASP A 25 -7.22 -4.14 -8.36
N ILE A 26 -6.49 -3.81 -7.30
CA ILE A 26 -5.41 -2.83 -7.34
C ILE A 26 -4.23 -3.43 -8.09
N ARG A 27 -3.83 -2.83 -9.21
CA ARG A 27 -2.82 -3.38 -10.13
C ARG A 27 -1.76 -2.39 -10.59
N ASP A 28 -2.17 -1.14 -10.83
CA ASP A 28 -1.36 -0.14 -11.53
C ASP A 28 -0.66 0.84 -10.61
N VAL A 29 -0.53 0.49 -9.33
CA VAL A 29 0.14 1.29 -8.31
C VAL A 29 1.25 0.49 -7.63
N GLY A 30 2.25 1.18 -7.09
CA GLY A 30 3.20 0.57 -6.17
C GLY A 30 2.62 0.51 -4.76
N LEU A 31 2.97 -0.52 -4.01
CA LEU A 31 2.58 -0.69 -2.62
C LEU A 31 3.82 -0.73 -1.72
N LEU A 32 3.96 0.28 -0.88
CA LEU A 32 4.92 0.30 0.21
C LEU A 32 4.18 0.30 1.54
N THR A 33 4.50 -0.66 2.39
CA THR A 33 4.03 -0.70 3.77
C THR A 33 5.19 -0.52 4.73
N VAL A 34 4.97 0.21 5.82
CA VAL A 34 5.98 0.51 6.82
C VAL A 34 5.45 0.15 8.20
N GLU A 35 6.26 -0.57 8.95
CA GLU A 35 6.00 -0.91 10.35
C GLU A 35 7.17 -0.54 11.24
N GLY A 36 6.90 -0.27 12.51
CA GLY A 36 7.92 -0.22 13.56
C GLY A 36 8.07 -1.58 14.23
N GLU A 37 9.30 -2.06 14.37
CA GLU A 37 9.58 -3.34 15.06
C GLU A 37 9.00 -3.38 16.46
N LEU A 38 9.05 -2.25 17.19
CA LEU A 38 8.60 -2.11 18.56
C LEU A 38 7.24 -1.40 18.66
N ASP A 39 6.48 -1.35 17.58
CA ASP A 39 5.16 -0.74 17.58
C ASP A 39 4.19 -1.57 18.40
N ASP A 40 3.72 -1.00 19.52
CA ASP A 40 2.78 -1.62 20.46
C ASP A 40 1.32 -1.23 20.17
N ILE A 41 1.09 -0.33 19.23
CA ILE A 41 -0.25 0.10 18.81
C ILE A 41 -0.72 -0.70 17.60
N SER A 42 0.13 -0.81 16.60
CA SER A 42 -0.15 -1.52 15.34
C SER A 42 0.78 -2.71 15.14
N GLY A 43 0.97 -3.55 16.04
CA GLY A 43 1.88 -4.71 16.08
C GLY A 43 2.54 -5.16 14.77
N SER A 44 3.67 -5.81 14.87
CA SER A 44 4.42 -6.36 13.71
C SER A 44 3.54 -7.30 12.89
N GLY A 45 3.56 -7.14 11.57
CA GLY A 45 2.77 -7.93 10.63
C GLY A 45 1.43 -7.31 10.22
N GLN A 46 0.94 -6.30 10.94
CA GLN A 46 -0.37 -5.70 10.66
C GLN A 46 -0.43 -5.01 9.29
N THR A 47 0.53 -4.17 8.98
CA THR A 47 0.57 -3.51 7.67
C THR A 47 1.07 -4.45 6.57
N ALA A 48 1.92 -5.41 6.91
CA ALA A 48 2.39 -6.44 5.98
C ALA A 48 1.22 -7.26 5.40
N ALA A 49 0.14 -7.42 6.14
CA ALA A 49 -1.06 -8.13 5.68
C ALA A 49 -1.70 -7.50 4.43
N ALA A 50 -1.47 -6.21 4.18
CA ALA A 50 -1.94 -5.54 2.95
C ALA A 50 -1.37 -6.20 1.68
N HIS A 51 -0.18 -6.77 1.74
CA HIS A 51 0.44 -7.46 0.61
C HIS A 51 -0.31 -8.75 0.23
N ASP A 52 -0.93 -9.40 1.20
CA ASP A 52 -1.76 -10.60 0.98
C ASP A 52 -3.13 -10.26 0.40
N LEU A 53 -3.58 -9.03 0.58
CA LEU A 53 -4.84 -8.52 0.04
C LEU A 53 -4.68 -7.96 -1.36
N CYS A 54 -3.63 -7.18 -1.59
CA CYS A 54 -3.36 -6.49 -2.86
C CYS A 54 -2.60 -7.40 -3.84
N THR A 55 -3.13 -8.58 -4.10
CA THR A 55 -2.47 -9.62 -4.90
C THR A 55 -2.30 -9.25 -6.37
N GLY A 56 -3.06 -8.28 -6.87
CA GLY A 56 -2.94 -7.77 -8.24
C GLY A 56 -1.72 -6.87 -8.46
N VAL A 57 -1.08 -6.38 -7.40
CA VAL A 57 0.16 -5.60 -7.50
C VAL A 57 1.33 -6.57 -7.68
N PRO A 58 2.14 -6.45 -8.75
CA PRO A 58 3.28 -7.34 -8.97
C PRO A 58 4.28 -7.28 -7.81
N LYS A 59 4.94 -8.38 -7.52
CA LYS A 59 5.96 -8.45 -6.44
C LYS A 59 7.09 -7.43 -6.63
N SER A 60 7.46 -7.11 -7.86
CA SER A 60 8.46 -6.09 -8.18
C SER A 60 8.00 -4.66 -7.84
N HIS A 61 6.73 -4.44 -7.58
CA HIS A 61 6.12 -3.15 -7.24
C HIS A 61 5.65 -3.08 -5.80
N ARG A 62 6.04 -4.05 -4.98
CA ARG A 62 5.65 -4.12 -3.57
C ARG A 62 6.88 -4.19 -2.69
N ILE A 63 6.90 -3.38 -1.63
CA ILE A 63 7.93 -3.41 -0.59
C ILE A 63 7.24 -3.35 0.77
N HIS A 64 7.67 -4.21 1.67
CA HIS A 64 7.39 -4.10 3.10
C HIS A 64 8.68 -3.74 3.83
N TYR A 65 8.62 -2.70 4.64
CA TYR A 65 9.75 -2.21 5.43
C TYR A 65 9.42 -2.19 6.91
N GLU A 66 10.17 -2.95 7.69
CA GLU A 66 10.12 -2.91 9.15
C GLU A 66 11.28 -2.07 9.68
N ALA A 67 10.96 -0.95 10.33
CA ALA A 67 11.96 -0.06 10.90
C ALA A 67 12.45 -0.61 12.24
N LYS A 68 13.69 -1.09 12.27
CA LYS A 68 14.32 -1.66 13.47
C LYS A 68 14.40 -0.65 14.61
N GLY A 69 13.98 -1.08 15.80
CA GLY A 69 14.00 -0.27 17.00
C GLY A 69 12.99 0.88 17.05
N ALA A 70 12.14 1.03 16.03
CA ALA A 70 11.12 2.07 16.00
C ALA A 70 9.82 1.62 16.67
N GLY A 71 9.27 2.49 17.51
CA GLY A 71 7.90 2.40 17.98
C GLY A 71 6.94 3.07 17.00
N HIS A 72 5.66 3.17 17.38
CA HIS A 72 4.61 3.74 16.51
C HIS A 72 4.94 5.15 16.00
N TYR A 73 5.37 6.04 16.88
CA TYR A 73 5.70 7.42 16.48
C TYR A 73 7.03 7.52 15.72
N GLY A 74 7.95 6.59 15.96
CA GLY A 74 9.27 6.58 15.32
C GLY A 74 9.24 6.33 13.81
N ILE A 75 8.15 5.80 13.29
CA ILE A 75 7.95 5.62 11.84
C ILE A 75 7.46 6.88 11.13
N PHE A 76 7.08 7.93 11.86
CA PHE A 76 6.54 9.17 11.31
C PHE A 76 7.39 10.39 11.60
N SER A 77 8.21 10.38 12.64
CA SER A 77 8.96 11.54 13.09
C SER A 77 10.24 11.17 13.82
N GLY A 78 11.12 12.16 13.99
CA GLY A 78 12.36 12.02 14.72
C GLY A 78 13.49 11.41 13.90
N ARG A 79 14.51 10.93 14.60
CA ARG A 79 15.74 10.44 13.99
C ARG A 79 15.52 9.20 13.11
N ARG A 80 14.76 8.23 13.61
CA ARG A 80 14.49 6.99 12.85
C ARG A 80 13.71 7.26 11.58
N TRP A 81 12.76 8.18 11.62
CA TRP A 81 12.08 8.65 10.42
C TRP A 81 13.09 9.22 9.41
N ARG A 82 13.91 10.18 9.83
CA ARG A 82 14.84 10.86 8.93
C ARG A 82 15.91 9.94 8.37
N GLU A 83 16.45 9.05 9.17
CA GLU A 83 17.62 8.25 8.82
C GLU A 83 17.26 6.88 8.21
N MET A 84 16.11 6.31 8.57
CA MET A 84 15.75 4.95 8.19
C MET A 84 14.52 4.90 7.28
N VAL A 85 13.42 5.53 7.66
CA VAL A 85 12.14 5.38 6.96
C VAL A 85 12.05 6.29 5.75
N TYR A 86 12.34 7.57 5.92
CA TYR A 86 12.24 8.55 4.84
C TYR A 86 13.06 8.18 3.60
N PRO A 87 14.32 7.72 3.70
CA PRO A 87 15.07 7.28 2.52
C PRO A 87 14.40 6.15 1.74
N VAL A 88 13.77 5.20 2.43
CA VAL A 88 13.03 4.11 1.79
C VAL A 88 11.80 4.64 1.05
N VAL A 89 11.02 5.49 1.69
CA VAL A 89 9.82 6.12 1.09
C VAL A 89 10.20 6.94 -0.13
N LYS A 90 11.23 7.78 -0.01
CA LYS A 90 11.73 8.62 -1.10
C LYS A 90 12.18 7.82 -2.30
N SER A 91 12.97 6.77 -2.08
CA SER A 91 13.45 5.89 -3.15
C SER A 91 12.33 5.15 -3.83
N PHE A 92 11.35 4.69 -3.07
CA PHE A 92 10.18 4.01 -3.60
C PHE A 92 9.33 4.93 -4.50
N ILE A 93 9.06 6.14 -4.05
CA ILE A 93 8.32 7.14 -4.84
C ILE A 93 9.06 7.45 -6.14
N ALA A 94 10.35 7.73 -6.07
CA ALA A 94 11.16 8.06 -7.24
C ALA A 94 11.16 6.92 -8.28
N ALA A 95 11.29 5.68 -7.85
CA ALA A 95 11.27 4.51 -8.73
C ALA A 95 9.91 4.35 -9.44
N HIS A 96 8.81 4.66 -8.76
CA HIS A 96 7.47 4.54 -9.33
C HIS A 96 7.07 5.71 -10.22
N GLU A 97 7.57 6.90 -9.95
CA GLU A 97 7.43 8.06 -10.85
C GLU A 97 8.09 7.80 -12.21
N GLN A 98 9.31 7.26 -12.21
CA GLN A 98 10.00 6.90 -13.44
C GLN A 98 9.24 5.84 -14.25
N ARG A 99 8.66 4.85 -13.59
CA ARG A 99 7.84 3.83 -14.25
C ARG A 99 6.55 4.41 -14.83
N ALA A 100 5.90 5.32 -14.13
CA ALA A 100 4.70 6.00 -14.61
C ALA A 100 5.01 6.84 -15.86
N ALA A 101 6.14 7.55 -15.88
CA ALA A 101 6.59 8.35 -17.01
C ALA A 101 7.00 7.47 -18.23
N ALA A 102 7.49 6.25 -18.00
CA ALA A 102 7.90 5.32 -19.03
C ALA A 102 6.73 4.53 -19.66
N LYS A 103 5.57 4.49 -19.02
CA LYS A 103 4.37 3.87 -19.61
C LYS A 103 3.81 4.78 -20.71
N PRO A 104 3.69 4.30 -21.95
CA PRO A 104 2.98 5.08 -22.98
C PRO A 104 1.54 5.30 -22.52
N ALA A 105 1.06 6.52 -22.68
CA ALA A 105 -0.34 6.85 -22.43
C ALA A 105 -1.20 5.83 -23.19
N LYS A 106 -2.02 5.05 -22.50
CA LYS A 106 -3.05 4.23 -23.14
C LYS A 106 -3.90 5.20 -23.95
N LYS A 107 -3.78 5.17 -25.27
CA LYS A 107 -4.73 5.82 -26.15
C LYS A 107 -6.10 5.31 -25.74
N ALA A 108 -6.92 6.19 -25.20
CA ALA A 108 -8.33 5.92 -25.05
C ALA A 108 -8.85 5.65 -26.44
N THR A 109 -9.11 4.40 -26.76
CA THR A 109 -9.89 4.03 -27.94
C THR A 109 -11.31 4.50 -27.64
N ALA A 110 -11.60 5.72 -28.05
CA ALA A 110 -12.96 6.18 -28.07
C ALA A 110 -13.70 5.33 -29.09
N THR A 111 -14.45 4.35 -28.58
CA THR A 111 -15.43 3.65 -29.41
C THR A 111 -16.55 4.62 -29.70
N ARG A 112 -16.48 5.29 -30.83
CA ARG A 112 -17.64 6.00 -31.37
C ARG A 112 -18.63 4.96 -31.88
N ARG A 113 -19.76 4.95 -31.27
CA ARG A 113 -21.00 4.50 -31.91
C ARG A 113 -21.89 5.73 -32.11
#